data_36baf41a5fbb1c6fb04f27e4a74b485c
#
_entry.id   36baf41a5fbb1c6fb04f27e4a74b485c
#
_cell.length_a   1.000
_cell.length_b   1.000
_cell.length_c   1.000
_cell.angle_alpha   90.00
_cell.angle_beta   90.00
_cell.angle_gamma   90.00
#
_symmetry.space_group_name_H-M   'P 1'
#
loop_
_entity.id
_entity.type
_entity.pdbx_description
1 polymer ?
#
loop_
_entity_poly.entity_id
_entity_poly.type
_entity_poly.pdbx_seq_one_letter_code
_entity_poly.pdbx_strand_id
1 'polypeptide(L)'
;MTDRAGIPDGHEQVTHNRVHGPHVTRRAFGELVAGGLSAIGPGGIGVARAQSITTTAEPDGPDHLPRRRIKVLDTEVSYIDTGNGEPVVFLHGNPTWSYQWRTIIPHVRPHRRCLAPDLVGMGWSGKSPSRAYRFVDHARYMDAWLEALQLTKNVTLVGHDWGGPISFYRARRYPDQIKAIAYFEAIVLPRRWQDYPGDRGTRFRRLRSPEGERLVLDENFFVEVVLPAGMLRKLSDEEMEAYRAPYRDRERRIPTLAWPRELPIEGEPADVVAIVEKNAEWLTASRTLPKLFINGDPGASISGRLREFCRTLPNQREITVKGLHHLQEDSPDEIGAAIRDFVVGLGT
;
A
#
# COMPACT_ATOMS: atom_id res chain seq x y z
N MET A 1 45.53 -0.84 57.66
CA MET A 1 45.18 0.49 58.17
C MET A 1 43.96 0.90 57.35
N THR A 2 42.75 0.47 57.75
CA THR A 2 41.77 1.21 58.60
C THR A 2 41.54 2.62 58.05
N ASP A 3 40.36 2.90 57.45
CA ASP A 3 39.23 3.23 58.31
C ASP A 3 37.91 3.23 57.54
N ARG A 4 36.85 2.86 58.27
CA ARG A 4 35.43 2.86 57.95
C ARG A 4 34.81 4.19 58.38
N ALA A 5 33.81 4.70 57.63
CA ALA A 5 32.65 5.44 58.11
C ALA A 5 31.78 5.75 56.89
N GLY A 6 30.48 5.63 56.82
CA GLY A 6 29.41 5.50 57.78
C GLY A 6 28.16 5.94 56.98
N ILE A 7 27.13 5.10 56.89
CA ILE A 7 25.82 5.39 56.29
C ILE A 7 25.00 6.20 57.30
N PRO A 8 24.09 7.09 56.88
CA PRO A 8 22.81 7.19 57.59
C PRO A 8 21.60 6.91 56.65
N ASP A 9 20.74 6.07 57.20
CA ASP A 9 19.38 5.83 56.78
C ASP A 9 18.53 7.11 56.84
N GLY A 10 17.73 7.33 55.82
CA GLY A 10 16.68 8.34 55.81
C GLY A 10 15.43 7.78 55.15
N HIS A 11 14.55 7.20 55.98
CA HIS A 11 13.17 6.87 55.57
C HIS A 11 12.37 8.16 55.32
N GLU A 12 11.90 8.35 54.12
CA GLU A 12 10.84 9.30 53.83
C GLU A 12 9.63 8.59 53.25
N GLN A 13 8.55 8.61 54.01
CA GLN A 13 7.24 8.06 53.69
C GLN A 13 6.62 8.92 52.58
N VAL A 14 6.32 8.33 51.43
CA VAL A 14 5.47 8.96 50.44
C VAL A 14 4.03 8.52 50.66
N THR A 15 3.23 9.46 51.09
CA THR A 15 1.78 9.33 51.29
C THR A 15 1.07 9.21 49.96
N HIS A 16 0.31 8.12 49.81
CA HIS A 16 -0.61 7.92 48.68
C HIS A 16 -1.82 8.85 48.79
N ASN A 17 -1.93 9.81 47.88
CA ASN A 17 -3.16 10.54 47.63
C ASN A 17 -3.96 9.84 46.52
N ARG A 18 -5.01 9.11 46.90
CA ARG A 18 -6.03 8.58 45.98
C ARG A 18 -6.97 9.72 45.57
N VAL A 19 -6.96 10.06 44.31
CA VAL A 19 -8.01 10.90 43.72
C VAL A 19 -9.09 9.97 43.17
N HIS A 20 -10.28 10.03 43.79
CA HIS A 20 -11.49 9.36 43.34
C HIS A 20 -12.06 10.09 42.11
N GLY A 21 -12.17 9.42 40.99
CA GLY A 21 -13.00 9.84 39.85
C GLY A 21 -14.44 9.33 40.02
N PRO A 22 -15.45 10.02 39.48
CA PRO A 22 -16.86 9.72 39.78
C PRO A 22 -17.34 8.47 39.01
N HIS A 23 -17.97 7.57 39.80
CA HIS A 23 -18.78 6.46 39.32
C HIS A 23 -20.02 6.96 38.58
N VAL A 24 -20.18 6.61 37.30
CA VAL A 24 -21.47 6.74 36.62
C VAL A 24 -22.23 5.44 36.82
N THR A 25 -23.28 5.51 37.64
CA THR A 25 -24.20 4.41 37.88
C THR A 25 -25.19 4.25 36.75
N ARG A 26 -25.36 3.00 36.29
CA ARG A 26 -26.52 2.56 35.50
C ARG A 26 -27.80 2.71 36.33
N ARG A 27 -28.70 3.63 35.94
CA ARG A 27 -30.16 3.54 36.17
C ARG A 27 -30.81 4.80 35.61
N ALA A 28 -31.56 4.66 34.53
CA ALA A 28 -32.85 5.29 34.25
C ALA A 28 -33.27 4.96 32.81
N PHE A 29 -33.89 3.81 32.61
CA PHE A 29 -34.84 3.59 31.54
C PHE A 29 -36.11 3.06 32.21
N GLY A 30 -37.07 3.89 32.28
CA GLY A 30 -38.39 3.57 32.83
C GLY A 30 -39.41 4.63 32.47
N GLU A 31 -40.30 4.26 31.58
CA GLU A 31 -41.69 4.76 31.46
C GLU A 31 -41.96 6.18 30.97
N LEU A 32 -42.41 6.25 29.75
CA LEU A 32 -43.63 7.01 29.43
C LEU A 32 -44.32 6.36 28.20
N VAL A 33 -45.34 5.56 28.51
CA VAL A 33 -46.36 5.08 27.55
C VAL A 33 -47.55 5.97 27.76
N ALA A 34 -48.06 6.66 26.73
CA ALA A 34 -49.46 6.76 26.42
C ALA A 34 -49.74 7.80 25.30
N GLY A 35 -50.44 7.40 24.27
CA GLY A 35 -51.37 8.26 23.55
C GLY A 35 -51.01 8.62 22.10
N GLY A 36 -51.58 7.91 21.14
CA GLY A 36 -51.64 8.38 19.77
C GLY A 36 -51.71 7.26 18.73
N LEU A 37 -52.88 6.57 18.61
CA LEU A 37 -53.22 5.80 17.42
C LEU A 37 -53.39 6.79 16.25
N SER A 38 -52.45 6.81 15.31
CA SER A 38 -52.67 7.37 13.98
C SER A 38 -52.30 6.31 12.95
N ALA A 39 -53.19 6.11 12.00
CA ALA A 39 -53.21 5.10 10.98
C ALA A 39 -51.87 5.03 10.20
N ILE A 40 -51.24 3.86 10.20
CA ILE A 40 -50.10 3.53 9.37
C ILE A 40 -50.67 3.11 8.00
N GLY A 41 -50.59 4.00 7.00
CA GLY A 41 -50.67 3.65 5.60
C GLY A 41 -49.47 2.77 5.21
N PRO A 42 -49.55 1.94 4.14
CA PRO A 42 -48.45 1.08 3.72
C PRO A 42 -47.29 1.95 3.22
N GLY A 43 -46.37 2.25 4.14
CA GLY A 43 -45.13 2.95 3.84
C GLY A 43 -44.23 2.07 2.99
N GLY A 44 -44.03 2.47 1.76
CA GLY A 44 -43.10 1.85 0.84
C GLY A 44 -41.73 1.69 1.49
N ILE A 45 -41.16 0.49 1.36
CA ILE A 45 -39.78 0.21 1.67
C ILE A 45 -38.96 1.17 0.81
N GLY A 46 -38.37 2.17 1.44
CA GLY A 46 -37.48 3.10 0.78
C GLY A 46 -36.26 2.30 0.28
N VAL A 47 -36.32 1.93 -1.00
CA VAL A 47 -35.17 1.41 -1.71
C VAL A 47 -34.11 2.51 -1.61
N ALA A 48 -33.06 2.30 -0.81
CA ALA A 48 -31.90 3.17 -0.78
C ALA A 48 -31.42 3.30 -2.22
N ARG A 49 -31.64 4.49 -2.79
CA ARG A 49 -31.22 4.81 -4.16
C ARG A 49 -29.72 4.66 -4.20
N ALA A 50 -29.23 3.60 -4.85
CA ALA A 50 -27.83 3.42 -5.11
C ALA A 50 -27.33 4.74 -5.77
N GLN A 51 -26.45 5.45 -5.06
CA GLN A 51 -25.86 6.64 -5.63
C GLN A 51 -25.10 6.17 -6.89
N SER A 52 -25.49 6.70 -8.04
CA SER A 52 -24.81 6.39 -9.29
C SER A 52 -23.35 6.82 -9.17
N ILE A 53 -22.44 5.85 -9.17
CA ILE A 53 -21.02 6.07 -9.16
C ILE A 53 -20.66 6.74 -10.48
N THR A 54 -20.36 8.03 -10.44
CA THR A 54 -19.96 8.77 -11.64
C THR A 54 -18.45 8.63 -11.81
N THR A 55 -18.04 7.84 -12.78
CA THR A 55 -16.66 7.82 -13.26
C THR A 55 -16.55 8.72 -14.49
N THR A 56 -15.54 9.57 -14.56
CA THR A 56 -15.24 10.37 -15.74
C THR A 56 -14.07 9.77 -16.51
N ALA A 57 -14.19 9.72 -17.85
CA ALA A 57 -13.06 9.37 -18.70
C ALA A 57 -12.04 10.51 -18.66
N GLU A 58 -10.77 10.16 -18.68
CA GLU A 58 -9.66 11.10 -18.80
C GLU A 58 -8.95 10.88 -20.14
N PRO A 59 -8.21 11.85 -20.68
CA PRO A 59 -7.31 11.62 -21.78
C PRO A 59 -6.32 10.50 -21.44
N ASP A 60 -5.95 9.70 -22.45
CA ASP A 60 -4.93 8.69 -22.29
C ASP A 60 -3.62 9.35 -21.80
N GLY A 61 -2.98 8.68 -20.82
CA GLY A 61 -1.68 9.11 -20.34
C GLY A 61 -0.56 8.82 -21.35
N PRO A 62 0.70 9.06 -21.00
CA PRO A 62 1.86 8.75 -21.85
C PRO A 62 2.01 7.24 -22.14
N ASP A 63 1.24 6.40 -21.47
CA ASP A 63 1.15 4.95 -21.66
C ASP A 63 0.09 4.53 -22.70
N HIS A 64 -0.69 5.48 -23.23
CA HIS A 64 -1.79 5.24 -24.17
C HIS A 64 -2.82 4.21 -23.66
N LEU A 65 -2.98 4.11 -22.34
CA LEU A 65 -3.98 3.26 -21.71
C LEU A 65 -5.18 4.09 -21.25
N PRO A 66 -6.42 3.57 -21.41
CA PRO A 66 -7.63 4.28 -21.03
C PRO A 66 -7.62 4.61 -19.54
N ARG A 67 -7.87 5.88 -19.20
CA ARG A 67 -7.90 6.38 -17.83
C ARG A 67 -9.30 6.83 -17.43
N ARG A 68 -9.57 6.68 -16.16
CA ARG A 68 -10.79 7.14 -15.51
C ARG A 68 -10.45 7.84 -14.21
N ARG A 69 -11.39 8.64 -13.74
CA ARG A 69 -11.32 9.29 -12.44
C ARG A 69 -12.59 9.03 -11.65
N ILE A 70 -12.44 8.79 -10.36
CA ILE A 70 -13.56 8.59 -9.44
C ILE A 70 -13.32 9.32 -8.13
N LYS A 71 -14.36 9.94 -7.58
CA LYS A 71 -14.31 10.53 -6.25
C LYS A 71 -14.26 9.43 -5.19
N VAL A 72 -13.29 9.54 -4.27
CA VAL A 72 -13.07 8.60 -3.17
C VAL A 72 -12.84 9.40 -1.90
N LEU A 73 -13.74 9.22 -0.93
CA LEU A 73 -13.71 10.01 0.33
C LEU A 73 -13.68 11.51 0.05
N ASP A 74 -12.58 12.16 0.36
CA ASP A 74 -12.35 13.60 0.29
C ASP A 74 -11.44 14.04 -0.86
N THR A 75 -11.15 13.11 -1.80
CA THR A 75 -10.29 13.37 -2.96
C THR A 75 -10.77 12.56 -4.18
N GLU A 76 -9.96 12.50 -5.22
CA GLU A 76 -10.22 11.73 -6.43
C GLU A 76 -9.06 10.80 -6.73
N VAL A 77 -9.38 9.61 -7.24
CA VAL A 77 -8.39 8.62 -7.71
C VAL A 77 -8.47 8.52 -9.22
N SER A 78 -7.33 8.77 -9.88
CA SER A 78 -7.11 8.46 -11.29
C SER A 78 -6.65 7.01 -11.41
N TYR A 79 -7.14 6.28 -12.40
CA TYR A 79 -6.80 4.88 -12.59
C TYR A 79 -6.95 4.44 -14.04
N ILE A 80 -6.12 3.47 -14.44
CA ILE A 80 -6.29 2.74 -15.70
C ILE A 80 -7.44 1.73 -15.50
N ASP A 81 -8.31 1.57 -16.52
CA ASP A 81 -9.37 0.58 -16.55
C ASP A 81 -9.54 0.02 -17.96
N THR A 82 -9.09 -1.20 -18.19
CA THR A 82 -9.10 -1.83 -19.50
C THR A 82 -9.28 -3.34 -19.42
N GLY A 83 -9.75 -3.96 -20.50
CA GLY A 83 -10.06 -5.40 -20.51
C GLY A 83 -11.41 -5.70 -19.86
N ASN A 84 -11.75 -6.99 -19.73
CA ASN A 84 -13.05 -7.46 -19.24
C ASN A 84 -12.88 -8.69 -18.34
N GLY A 85 -13.93 -9.04 -17.59
CA GLY A 85 -13.96 -10.21 -16.71
C GLY A 85 -13.54 -9.93 -15.29
N GLU A 86 -12.98 -10.94 -14.60
CA GLU A 86 -12.55 -10.79 -13.20
C GLU A 86 -11.45 -9.75 -13.05
N PRO A 87 -11.51 -8.94 -11.97
CA PRO A 87 -10.58 -7.82 -11.82
C PRO A 87 -9.17 -8.26 -11.39
N VAL A 88 -8.18 -7.68 -12.04
CA VAL A 88 -6.78 -7.69 -11.62
C VAL A 88 -6.38 -6.26 -11.31
N VAL A 89 -6.04 -5.99 -10.06
CA VAL A 89 -5.70 -4.67 -9.54
C VAL A 89 -4.19 -4.57 -9.36
N PHE A 90 -3.57 -3.62 -10.05
CA PHE A 90 -2.13 -3.39 -10.07
C PHE A 90 -1.78 -2.20 -9.17
N LEU A 91 -1.13 -2.46 -8.05
CA LEU A 91 -0.76 -1.46 -7.06
C LEU A 91 0.73 -1.12 -7.14
N HIS A 92 1.02 0.14 -7.44
CA HIS A 92 2.37 0.68 -7.53
C HIS A 92 2.92 1.08 -6.15
N GLY A 93 4.17 1.54 -6.11
CA GLY A 93 4.84 2.06 -4.92
C GLY A 93 5.53 3.40 -5.16
N ASN A 94 6.63 3.64 -4.46
CA ASN A 94 7.36 4.89 -4.46
C ASN A 94 8.63 4.82 -5.35
N PRO A 95 8.90 5.80 -6.20
CA PRO A 95 8.15 7.02 -6.53
C PRO A 95 7.29 6.87 -7.79
N THR A 96 6.86 5.66 -8.08
CA THR A 96 6.16 5.35 -9.32
C THR A 96 4.68 5.71 -9.28
N TRP A 97 3.97 5.42 -10.36
CA TRP A 97 2.54 5.56 -10.53
C TRP A 97 2.05 4.52 -11.53
N SER A 98 0.79 4.49 -11.88
CA SER A 98 0.22 3.44 -12.75
C SER A 98 0.95 3.27 -14.09
N TYR A 99 1.70 4.28 -14.55
CA TYR A 99 2.56 4.22 -15.74
C TYR A 99 3.53 3.02 -15.73
N GLN A 100 4.01 2.61 -14.55
CA GLN A 100 4.89 1.45 -14.43
C GLN A 100 4.29 0.15 -14.97
N TRP A 101 2.96 0.08 -15.10
CA TRP A 101 2.23 -1.10 -15.56
C TRP A 101 1.95 -1.11 -17.07
N ARG A 102 2.40 -0.07 -17.81
CA ARG A 102 2.14 0.11 -19.24
C ARG A 102 2.55 -1.07 -20.09
N THR A 103 3.64 -1.74 -19.75
CA THR A 103 4.20 -2.90 -20.46
C THR A 103 3.63 -4.22 -19.98
N ILE A 104 3.10 -4.27 -18.74
CA ILE A 104 2.54 -5.49 -18.13
C ILE A 104 1.07 -5.68 -18.48
N ILE A 105 0.26 -4.63 -18.38
CA ILE A 105 -1.19 -4.67 -18.65
C ILE A 105 -1.53 -5.23 -20.03
N PRO A 106 -0.81 -4.93 -21.13
CA PRO A 106 -1.09 -5.50 -22.43
C PRO A 106 -1.08 -7.04 -22.48
N HIS A 107 -0.29 -7.71 -21.65
CA HIS A 107 -0.26 -9.18 -21.57
C HIS A 107 -1.51 -9.75 -20.85
N VAL A 108 -2.11 -9.00 -19.94
CA VAL A 108 -3.17 -9.47 -19.04
C VAL A 108 -4.56 -9.07 -19.51
N ARG A 109 -4.73 -7.87 -20.07
CA ARG A 109 -6.02 -7.30 -20.48
C ARG A 109 -6.83 -8.13 -21.50
N PRO A 110 -6.24 -9.00 -22.36
CA PRO A 110 -7.01 -9.87 -23.22
C PRO A 110 -7.81 -10.94 -22.46
N HIS A 111 -7.43 -11.21 -21.20
CA HIS A 111 -7.98 -12.30 -20.38
C HIS A 111 -8.73 -11.82 -19.15
N ARG A 112 -8.45 -10.61 -18.64
CA ARG A 112 -8.97 -10.06 -17.37
C ARG A 112 -9.20 -8.55 -17.48
N ARG A 113 -10.08 -8.02 -16.63
CA ARG A 113 -10.19 -6.58 -16.44
C ARG A 113 -9.02 -6.09 -15.60
N CYS A 114 -8.19 -5.22 -16.15
CA CYS A 114 -7.02 -4.64 -15.51
C CYS A 114 -7.32 -3.25 -14.99
N LEU A 115 -7.09 -3.03 -13.70
CA LEU A 115 -7.23 -1.74 -13.05
C LEU A 115 -5.91 -1.36 -12.37
N ALA A 116 -5.44 -0.13 -12.61
CA ALA A 116 -4.22 0.36 -11.98
C ALA A 116 -4.44 1.78 -11.43
N PRO A 117 -4.81 1.93 -10.15
CA PRO A 117 -4.98 3.23 -9.52
C PRO A 117 -3.63 3.90 -9.28
N ASP A 118 -3.60 5.21 -9.41
CA ASP A 118 -2.57 6.04 -8.81
C ASP A 118 -2.88 6.24 -7.32
N LEU A 119 -1.94 5.96 -6.45
CA LEU A 119 -2.10 6.21 -5.01
C LEU A 119 -2.35 7.71 -4.76
N VAL A 120 -3.19 8.04 -3.78
CA VAL A 120 -3.57 9.43 -3.50
C VAL A 120 -2.33 10.31 -3.28
N GLY A 121 -2.29 11.45 -3.97
CA GLY A 121 -1.13 12.36 -4.01
C GLY A 121 -0.05 11.99 -5.01
N MET A 122 -0.10 10.79 -5.60
CA MET A 122 0.87 10.30 -6.59
C MET A 122 0.22 10.21 -7.98
N GLY A 123 1.04 10.11 -9.02
CA GLY A 123 0.54 10.08 -10.38
C GLY A 123 -0.42 11.24 -10.66
N TRP A 124 -1.56 10.93 -11.26
CA TRP A 124 -2.61 11.89 -11.59
C TRP A 124 -3.74 11.93 -10.56
N SER A 125 -3.67 11.15 -9.47
CA SER A 125 -4.64 11.23 -8.37
C SER A 125 -4.61 12.56 -7.64
N GLY A 126 -5.74 12.91 -7.04
CA GLY A 126 -5.89 14.09 -6.21
C GLY A 126 -5.04 14.03 -4.94
N LYS A 127 -4.90 15.14 -4.26
CA LYS A 127 -4.15 15.26 -3.00
C LYS A 127 -5.05 14.90 -1.82
N SER A 128 -4.47 14.31 -0.77
CA SER A 128 -5.15 14.19 0.52
C SER A 128 -5.20 15.56 1.23
N PRO A 129 -6.34 15.97 1.79
CA PRO A 129 -6.43 17.20 2.58
C PRO A 129 -5.46 17.22 3.77
N SER A 130 -5.23 16.09 4.42
CA SER A 130 -4.29 15.97 5.56
C SER A 130 -2.83 16.08 5.14
N ARG A 131 -2.52 15.74 3.88
CA ARG A 131 -1.15 15.66 3.34
C ARG A 131 -0.20 14.76 4.14
N ALA A 132 -0.72 13.89 4.99
CA ALA A 132 0.09 12.99 5.80
C ALA A 132 0.69 11.85 4.97
N TYR A 133 -0.09 11.30 4.04
CA TYR A 133 0.32 10.23 3.12
C TYR A 133 0.98 9.04 3.82
N ARG A 134 0.48 8.70 5.02
CA ARG A 134 0.94 7.54 5.75
C ARG A 134 0.45 6.24 5.10
N PHE A 135 1.06 5.13 5.45
CA PHE A 135 0.61 3.81 4.98
C PHE A 135 -0.90 3.59 5.22
N VAL A 136 -1.37 3.90 6.42
CA VAL A 136 -2.78 3.73 6.81
C VAL A 136 -3.73 4.63 6.01
N ASP A 137 -3.29 5.83 5.61
CA ASP A 137 -4.06 6.73 4.75
C ASP A 137 -4.23 6.12 3.36
N HIS A 138 -3.13 5.67 2.74
CA HIS A 138 -3.17 5.03 1.43
C HIS A 138 -4.03 3.75 1.46
N ALA A 139 -3.91 2.92 2.50
CA ALA A 139 -4.75 1.73 2.66
C ALA A 139 -6.24 2.10 2.74
N ARG A 140 -6.60 3.14 3.51
CA ARG A 140 -7.98 3.63 3.62
C ARG A 140 -8.53 4.13 2.28
N TYR A 141 -7.74 4.88 1.51
CA TYR A 141 -8.14 5.33 0.19
C TYR A 141 -8.31 4.18 -0.80
N MET A 142 -7.44 3.18 -0.76
CA MET A 142 -7.54 2.00 -1.61
C MET A 142 -8.75 1.13 -1.26
N ASP A 143 -9.07 0.95 0.01
CA ASP A 143 -10.30 0.28 0.43
C ASP A 143 -11.52 0.99 -0.13
N ALA A 144 -11.62 2.30 0.06
CA ALA A 144 -12.74 3.09 -0.42
C ALA A 144 -12.83 3.12 -1.97
N TRP A 145 -11.69 3.09 -2.67
CA TRP A 145 -11.65 2.98 -4.13
C TRP A 145 -12.17 1.61 -4.62
N LEU A 146 -11.75 0.53 -4.00
CA LEU A 146 -12.24 -0.82 -4.32
C LEU A 146 -13.75 -0.94 -4.09
N GLU A 147 -14.24 -0.39 -2.99
CA GLU A 147 -15.66 -0.38 -2.65
C GLU A 147 -16.48 0.49 -3.63
N ALA A 148 -15.99 1.68 -3.96
CA ALA A 148 -16.64 2.58 -4.92
C ALA A 148 -16.78 1.95 -6.31
N LEU A 149 -15.85 1.11 -6.72
CA LEU A 149 -15.90 0.36 -7.98
C LEU A 149 -16.57 -1.02 -7.84
N GLN A 150 -17.10 -1.35 -6.66
CA GLN A 150 -17.71 -2.65 -6.35
C GLN A 150 -16.77 -3.84 -6.61
N LEU A 151 -15.46 -3.64 -6.42
CA LEU A 151 -14.45 -4.69 -6.57
C LEU A 151 -14.36 -5.50 -5.26
N THR A 152 -15.40 -6.27 -4.98
CA THR A 152 -15.59 -6.99 -3.72
C THR A 152 -15.65 -8.51 -3.88
N LYS A 153 -15.36 -9.04 -5.07
CA LYS A 153 -15.34 -10.49 -5.34
C LYS A 153 -14.26 -10.82 -6.37
N ASN A 154 -13.60 -11.94 -6.16
CA ASN A 154 -12.63 -12.53 -7.09
C ASN A 154 -11.52 -11.57 -7.54
N VAL A 155 -11.11 -10.66 -6.67
CA VAL A 155 -10.06 -9.68 -6.99
C VAL A 155 -8.70 -10.35 -6.92
N THR A 156 -7.92 -10.27 -7.99
CA THR A 156 -6.49 -10.58 -7.94
C THR A 156 -5.70 -9.28 -7.72
N LEU A 157 -4.84 -9.27 -6.71
CA LEU A 157 -3.99 -8.12 -6.40
C LEU A 157 -2.58 -8.36 -6.93
N VAL A 158 -2.02 -7.37 -7.62
CA VAL A 158 -0.63 -7.37 -8.10
C VAL A 158 0.08 -6.20 -7.45
N GLY A 159 1.03 -6.47 -6.56
CA GLY A 159 1.69 -5.45 -5.77
C GLY A 159 3.19 -5.35 -5.99
N HIS A 160 3.67 -4.15 -6.28
CA HIS A 160 5.09 -3.81 -6.33
C HIS A 160 5.41 -2.77 -5.24
N ASP A 161 6.58 -2.90 -4.59
CA ASP A 161 7.04 -1.99 -3.54
C ASP A 161 5.97 -1.79 -2.46
N TRP A 162 5.49 -0.57 -2.19
CA TRP A 162 4.42 -0.30 -1.25
C TRP A 162 3.05 -0.85 -1.67
N GLY A 163 2.84 -1.08 -2.97
CA GLY A 163 1.66 -1.79 -3.45
C GLY A 163 1.54 -3.21 -2.90
N GLY A 164 2.67 -3.86 -2.58
CA GLY A 164 2.70 -5.18 -1.94
C GLY A 164 2.05 -5.18 -0.56
N PRO A 165 2.58 -4.47 0.45
CA PRO A 165 1.99 -4.44 1.79
C PRO A 165 0.56 -3.87 1.82
N ILE A 166 0.18 -2.96 0.91
CA ILE A 166 -1.22 -2.53 0.75
C ILE A 166 -2.09 -3.71 0.30
N SER A 167 -1.63 -4.49 -0.68
CA SER A 167 -2.31 -5.71 -1.15
C SER A 167 -2.47 -6.73 -0.03
N PHE A 168 -1.41 -7.00 0.74
CA PHE A 168 -1.44 -7.95 1.85
C PHE A 168 -2.39 -7.49 2.96
N TYR A 169 -2.35 -6.20 3.30
CA TYR A 169 -3.22 -5.60 4.31
C TYR A 169 -4.69 -5.65 3.91
N ARG A 170 -5.02 -5.40 2.64
CA ARG A 170 -6.38 -5.55 2.11
C ARG A 170 -6.81 -7.01 2.15
N ALA A 171 -6.01 -7.93 1.65
CA ALA A 171 -6.34 -9.34 1.57
C ALA A 171 -6.54 -9.97 2.97
N ARG A 172 -5.73 -9.58 3.95
CA ARG A 172 -5.88 -10.04 5.33
C ARG A 172 -7.20 -9.60 5.97
N ARG A 173 -7.66 -8.37 5.68
CA ARG A 173 -8.89 -7.82 6.26
C ARG A 173 -10.16 -8.27 5.53
N TYR A 174 -10.05 -8.60 4.25
CA TYR A 174 -11.17 -9.00 3.41
C TYR A 174 -10.81 -10.26 2.58
N PRO A 175 -10.49 -11.38 3.23
CA PRO A 175 -9.97 -12.57 2.54
C PRO A 175 -10.95 -13.13 1.52
N ASP A 176 -12.27 -13.09 1.78
CA ASP A 176 -13.31 -13.61 0.89
C ASP A 176 -13.49 -12.80 -0.40
N GLN A 177 -12.90 -11.61 -0.47
CA GLN A 177 -12.95 -10.77 -1.67
C GLN A 177 -11.76 -11.02 -2.62
N ILE A 178 -10.70 -11.64 -2.12
CA ILE A 178 -9.44 -11.78 -2.82
C ILE A 178 -9.27 -13.21 -3.35
N LYS A 179 -9.12 -13.31 -4.68
CA LYS A 179 -8.91 -14.59 -5.37
C LYS A 179 -7.45 -15.04 -5.33
N ALA A 180 -6.50 -14.10 -5.49
CA ALA A 180 -5.08 -14.39 -5.52
C ALA A 180 -4.23 -13.14 -5.32
N ILE A 181 -2.93 -13.32 -5.06
CA ILE A 181 -1.96 -12.24 -4.95
C ILE A 181 -0.72 -12.57 -5.80
N ALA A 182 -0.28 -11.61 -6.63
CA ALA A 182 1.05 -11.61 -7.23
C ALA A 182 1.86 -10.45 -6.62
N TYR A 183 3.15 -10.67 -6.35
CA TYR A 183 3.97 -9.62 -5.76
C TYR A 183 5.44 -9.76 -6.13
N PHE A 184 6.14 -8.63 -6.14
CA PHE A 184 7.59 -8.55 -6.32
C PHE A 184 8.17 -7.29 -5.69
N GLU A 185 9.41 -7.36 -5.26
CA GLU A 185 10.18 -6.26 -4.66
C GLU A 185 9.42 -5.49 -3.55
N ALA A 186 8.50 -6.18 -2.86
CA ALA A 186 7.58 -5.64 -1.85
C ALA A 186 8.19 -5.59 -0.44
N ILE A 187 7.51 -4.90 0.48
CA ILE A 187 7.82 -4.94 1.91
C ILE A 187 7.06 -6.12 2.53
N VAL A 188 7.76 -7.23 2.74
CA VAL A 188 7.17 -8.50 3.20
C VAL A 188 7.39 -8.77 4.70
N LEU A 189 8.41 -8.17 5.29
CA LEU A 189 8.76 -8.22 6.71
C LEU A 189 9.26 -6.87 7.19
N PRO A 190 9.18 -6.55 8.48
CA PRO A 190 9.94 -5.44 9.06
C PRO A 190 11.44 -5.61 8.76
N ARG A 191 12.09 -4.50 8.50
CA ARG A 191 13.46 -4.46 8.02
C ARG A 191 14.44 -4.12 9.14
N ARG A 192 15.70 -4.53 8.93
CA ARG A 192 16.85 -4.11 9.72
C ARG A 192 17.77 -3.30 8.82
N TRP A 193 18.61 -2.44 9.38
CA TRP A 193 19.57 -1.69 8.57
C TRP A 193 20.52 -2.60 7.77
N GLN A 194 20.83 -3.77 8.30
CA GLN A 194 21.65 -4.79 7.63
C GLN A 194 20.97 -5.42 6.38
N ASP A 195 19.65 -5.26 6.20
CA ASP A 195 18.94 -5.71 5.00
C ASP A 195 19.18 -4.76 3.80
N TYR A 196 19.90 -3.67 4.00
CA TYR A 196 20.24 -2.70 2.97
C TYR A 196 21.75 -2.73 2.68
N PRO A 197 22.20 -3.57 1.73
CA PRO A 197 23.63 -3.69 1.42
C PRO A 197 24.18 -2.42 0.76
N GLY A 198 25.47 -2.21 0.92
CA GLY A 198 26.20 -1.08 0.33
C GLY A 198 25.71 0.29 0.87
N ASP A 199 25.60 1.25 -0.02
CA ASP A 199 25.21 2.64 0.30
C ASP A 199 23.70 2.83 0.51
N ARG A 200 22.88 1.82 0.22
CA ARG A 200 21.42 1.91 0.32
C ARG A 200 20.96 2.23 1.74
N GLY A 201 21.56 1.62 2.74
CA GLY A 201 21.25 1.92 4.15
C GLY A 201 21.54 3.39 4.50
N THR A 202 22.68 3.91 4.08
CA THR A 202 23.05 5.32 4.27
C THR A 202 22.07 6.25 3.55
N ARG A 203 21.70 5.93 2.33
CA ARG A 203 20.72 6.70 1.53
C ARG A 203 19.36 6.77 2.24
N PHE A 204 18.82 5.65 2.72
CA PHE A 204 17.54 5.65 3.45
C PHE A 204 17.63 6.38 4.79
N ARG A 205 18.76 6.34 5.51
CA ARG A 205 18.96 7.15 6.73
C ARG A 205 18.85 8.64 6.42
N ARG A 206 19.50 9.11 5.36
CA ARG A 206 19.41 10.51 4.91
C ARG A 206 18.00 10.91 4.53
N LEU A 207 17.28 10.08 3.77
CA LEU A 207 15.89 10.33 3.37
C LEU A 207 14.92 10.40 4.56
N ARG A 208 15.20 9.68 5.64
CA ARG A 208 14.41 9.69 6.88
C ARG A 208 14.80 10.82 7.84
N SER A 209 15.92 11.46 7.64
CA SER A 209 16.41 12.60 8.42
C SER A 209 15.79 13.92 7.95
N PRO A 210 16.01 15.06 8.65
CA PRO A 210 15.63 16.38 8.17
C PRO A 210 16.20 16.73 6.78
N GLU A 211 17.38 16.21 6.44
CA GLU A 211 17.97 16.39 5.11
C GLU A 211 17.09 15.83 3.99
N GLY A 212 16.28 14.81 4.29
CA GLY A 212 15.36 14.20 3.34
C GLY A 212 14.37 15.20 2.74
N GLU A 213 14.00 16.25 3.45
CA GLU A 213 13.08 17.29 2.92
C GLU A 213 13.72 18.02 1.74
N ARG A 214 14.95 18.50 1.90
CA ARG A 214 15.68 19.14 0.81
C ARG A 214 15.89 18.18 -0.38
N LEU A 215 16.39 16.99 -0.12
CA LEU A 215 16.64 16.00 -1.16
C LEU A 215 15.39 15.66 -1.96
N VAL A 216 14.29 15.35 -1.27
CA VAL A 216 13.09 14.87 -1.94
C VAL A 216 12.24 16.02 -2.46
N LEU A 217 11.97 17.03 -1.64
CA LEU A 217 11.03 18.08 -2.01
C LEU A 217 11.66 19.13 -2.94
N ASP A 218 12.94 19.44 -2.79
CA ASP A 218 13.59 20.48 -3.60
C ASP A 218 14.33 19.87 -4.81
N GLU A 219 15.03 18.73 -4.63
CA GLU A 219 15.85 18.12 -5.68
C GLU A 219 15.15 16.96 -6.43
N ASN A 220 13.92 16.57 -6.03
CA ASN A 220 13.19 15.44 -6.60
C ASN A 220 14.00 14.12 -6.59
N PHE A 221 14.82 13.93 -5.57
CA PHE A 221 15.84 12.87 -5.48
C PHE A 221 15.30 11.46 -5.76
N PHE A 222 14.05 11.17 -5.36
CA PHE A 222 13.47 9.85 -5.64
C PHE A 222 13.30 9.58 -7.13
N VAL A 223 12.80 10.56 -7.90
CA VAL A 223 12.57 10.38 -9.33
C VAL A 223 13.88 10.50 -10.10
N GLU A 224 14.73 11.45 -9.72
CA GLU A 224 15.94 11.74 -10.50
C GLU A 224 17.10 10.78 -10.22
N VAL A 225 17.15 10.20 -9.00
CA VAL A 225 18.30 9.38 -8.57
C VAL A 225 17.90 7.97 -8.17
N VAL A 226 16.88 7.82 -7.29
CA VAL A 226 16.54 6.49 -6.73
C VAL A 226 15.86 5.61 -7.78
N LEU A 227 14.95 6.18 -8.55
CA LEU A 227 14.21 5.46 -9.59
C LEU A 227 15.16 4.85 -10.64
N PRO A 228 16.00 5.61 -11.35
CA PRO A 228 16.91 5.03 -12.34
C PRO A 228 17.97 4.10 -11.74
N ALA A 229 18.42 4.34 -10.50
CA ALA A 229 19.32 3.44 -9.81
C ALA A 229 18.67 2.10 -9.39
N GLY A 230 17.37 1.99 -9.47
CA GLY A 230 16.61 0.78 -9.20
C GLY A 230 16.35 -0.11 -10.42
N MET A 231 17.02 0.13 -11.55
CA MET A 231 16.87 -0.59 -12.81
C MET A 231 18.24 -1.01 -13.37
N LEU A 232 18.26 -2.08 -14.15
CA LEU A 232 19.42 -2.50 -14.95
C LEU A 232 19.47 -1.75 -16.28
N ARG A 233 18.31 -1.53 -16.89
CA ARG A 233 18.22 -0.77 -18.14
C ARG A 233 18.24 0.73 -17.89
N LYS A 234 18.61 1.49 -18.89
CA LYS A 234 18.43 2.95 -18.92
C LYS A 234 17.05 3.28 -19.51
N LEU A 235 16.30 4.13 -18.82
CA LEU A 235 15.06 4.70 -19.37
C LEU A 235 15.37 5.68 -20.50
N SER A 236 14.48 5.78 -21.48
CA SER A 236 14.55 6.85 -22.48
C SER A 236 14.20 8.21 -21.86
N ASP A 237 14.47 9.29 -22.56
CA ASP A 237 14.14 10.64 -22.06
C ASP A 237 12.61 10.82 -21.93
N GLU A 238 11.82 10.21 -22.82
CA GLU A 238 10.35 10.21 -22.78
C GLU A 238 9.84 9.42 -21.56
N GLU A 239 10.42 8.24 -21.29
CA GLU A 239 10.06 7.44 -20.12
C GLU A 239 10.40 8.17 -18.81
N MET A 240 11.58 8.79 -18.73
CA MET A 240 11.96 9.60 -17.59
C MET A 240 11.03 10.81 -17.40
N GLU A 241 10.64 11.47 -18.51
CA GLU A 241 9.70 12.59 -18.44
C GLU A 241 8.31 12.13 -17.98
N ALA A 242 7.84 10.96 -18.41
CA ALA A 242 6.61 10.38 -17.93
C ALA A 242 6.64 10.12 -16.42
N TYR A 243 7.77 9.64 -15.87
CA TYR A 243 7.93 9.48 -14.43
C TYR A 243 8.05 10.80 -13.68
N ARG A 244 8.62 11.86 -14.29
CA ARG A 244 8.75 13.20 -13.69
C ARG A 244 7.44 13.97 -13.67
N ALA A 245 6.60 13.78 -14.69
CA ALA A 245 5.43 14.61 -14.94
C ALA A 245 4.53 14.84 -13.70
N PRO A 246 4.19 13.84 -12.88
CA PRO A 246 3.39 14.05 -11.69
C PRO A 246 4.11 14.79 -10.55
N TYR A 247 5.45 14.84 -10.57
CA TYR A 247 6.29 15.30 -9.46
C TYR A 247 7.06 16.59 -9.76
N ARG A 248 6.58 17.40 -10.70
CA ARG A 248 7.24 18.68 -11.05
C ARG A 248 7.20 19.68 -9.91
N ASP A 249 6.10 19.71 -9.17
CA ASP A 249 5.91 20.64 -8.06
C ASP A 249 6.37 20.06 -6.74
N ARG A 250 6.95 20.91 -5.89
CA ARG A 250 7.41 20.54 -4.54
C ARG A 250 6.31 19.87 -3.71
N GLU A 251 5.10 20.39 -3.79
CA GLU A 251 3.94 19.84 -3.07
C GLU A 251 3.55 18.43 -3.54
N ARG A 252 3.69 18.14 -4.83
CA ARG A 252 3.44 16.82 -5.40
C ARG A 252 4.47 15.78 -4.97
N ARG A 253 5.62 16.18 -4.43
CA ARG A 253 6.68 15.30 -3.93
C ARG A 253 6.49 14.90 -2.45
N ILE A 254 5.52 15.48 -1.74
CA ILE A 254 5.28 15.14 -0.32
C ILE A 254 5.02 13.63 -0.11
N PRO A 255 4.20 12.93 -0.91
CA PRO A 255 4.03 11.49 -0.77
C PRO A 255 5.34 10.71 -0.94
N THR A 256 6.21 11.13 -1.86
CA THR A 256 7.48 10.44 -2.10
C THR A 256 8.45 10.60 -0.93
N LEU A 257 8.31 11.64 -0.11
CA LEU A 257 9.03 11.83 1.15
C LEU A 257 8.39 11.03 2.31
N ALA A 258 7.05 10.93 2.34
CA ALA A 258 6.36 10.19 3.38
C ALA A 258 6.75 8.69 3.35
N TRP A 259 6.80 8.08 2.19
CA TRP A 259 7.06 6.66 2.02
C TRP A 259 8.35 6.13 2.64
N PRO A 260 9.55 6.73 2.47
CA PRO A 260 10.75 6.26 3.15
C PRO A 260 10.68 6.41 4.68
N ARG A 261 9.89 7.37 5.18
CA ARG A 261 9.65 7.57 6.62
C ARG A 261 8.70 6.54 7.21
N GLU A 262 7.85 5.94 6.39
CA GLU A 262 6.95 4.83 6.77
C GLU A 262 7.60 3.44 6.67
N LEU A 263 8.81 3.30 6.09
CA LEU A 263 9.49 2.00 6.04
C LEU A 263 9.69 1.44 7.46
N PRO A 264 9.18 0.23 7.74
CA PRO A 264 9.28 -0.39 9.06
C PRO A 264 10.70 -0.91 9.32
N ILE A 265 11.60 -0.02 9.77
CA ILE A 265 13.01 -0.32 9.99
C ILE A 265 13.35 -0.20 11.48
N GLU A 266 13.94 -1.25 12.07
CA GLU A 266 14.35 -1.31 13.48
C GLU A 266 13.22 -0.93 14.46
N GLY A 267 12.00 -1.39 14.18
CA GLY A 267 10.85 -1.15 15.04
C GLY A 267 10.05 0.13 14.76
N GLU A 268 10.51 0.99 13.84
CA GLU A 268 9.89 2.28 13.57
C GLU A 268 9.50 2.49 12.10
N PRO A 269 8.29 3.06 11.82
CA PRO A 269 7.23 3.44 12.76
C PRO A 269 6.51 2.20 13.33
N ALA A 270 6.22 2.20 14.62
CA ALA A 270 5.74 1.02 15.34
C ALA A 270 4.39 0.49 14.81
N ASP A 271 3.49 1.36 14.39
CA ASP A 271 2.19 0.98 13.83
C ASP A 271 2.33 0.29 12.46
N VAL A 272 3.25 0.76 11.60
CA VAL A 272 3.53 0.11 10.30
C VAL A 272 4.26 -1.22 10.52
N VAL A 273 5.19 -1.28 11.46
CA VAL A 273 5.84 -2.54 11.88
C VAL A 273 4.79 -3.58 12.26
N ALA A 274 3.87 -3.24 13.16
CA ALA A 274 2.81 -4.15 13.61
C ALA A 274 1.89 -4.59 12.45
N ILE A 275 1.61 -3.71 11.49
CA ILE A 275 0.82 -4.07 10.30
C ILE A 275 1.57 -5.08 9.43
N VAL A 276 2.85 -4.82 9.16
CA VAL A 276 3.67 -5.68 8.30
C VAL A 276 3.90 -7.05 8.94
N GLU A 277 4.12 -7.12 10.25
CA GLU A 277 4.21 -8.37 11.01
C GLU A 277 2.93 -9.19 10.89
N LYS A 278 1.77 -8.58 11.15
CA LYS A 278 0.47 -9.26 11.01
C LYS A 278 0.18 -9.70 9.57
N ASN A 279 0.64 -8.94 8.57
CA ASN A 279 0.54 -9.35 7.18
C ASN A 279 1.39 -10.59 6.91
N ALA A 280 2.62 -10.63 7.42
CA ALA A 280 3.54 -11.77 7.28
C ALA A 280 2.99 -13.04 7.96
N GLU A 281 2.48 -12.92 9.19
CA GLU A 281 1.81 -14.00 9.91
C GLU A 281 0.61 -14.56 9.11
N TRP A 282 -0.23 -13.67 8.61
CA TRP A 282 -1.39 -14.07 7.81
C TRP A 282 -1.01 -14.73 6.50
N LEU A 283 -0.01 -14.21 5.77
CA LEU A 283 0.50 -14.82 4.54
C LEU A 283 1.02 -16.24 4.79
N THR A 284 1.72 -16.45 5.89
CA THR A 284 2.23 -17.75 6.32
C THR A 284 1.08 -18.72 6.66
N ALA A 285 0.00 -18.24 7.25
CA ALA A 285 -1.16 -19.05 7.60
C ALA A 285 -2.11 -19.30 6.40
N SER A 286 -2.07 -18.49 5.35
CA SER A 286 -3.02 -18.55 4.23
C SER A 286 -2.69 -19.65 3.22
N ARG A 287 -3.06 -20.90 3.57
CA ARG A 287 -2.76 -22.12 2.78
C ARG A 287 -3.57 -22.23 1.49
N THR A 288 -4.75 -21.64 1.42
CA THR A 288 -5.67 -21.75 0.28
C THR A 288 -5.51 -20.63 -0.74
N LEU A 289 -5.02 -19.46 -0.33
CA LEU A 289 -4.85 -18.31 -1.22
C LEU A 289 -3.69 -18.54 -2.20
N PRO A 290 -3.95 -18.59 -3.51
CA PRO A 290 -2.88 -18.70 -4.51
C PRO A 290 -1.99 -17.47 -4.52
N LYS A 291 -0.68 -17.68 -4.61
CA LYS A 291 0.31 -16.62 -4.66
C LYS A 291 1.27 -16.81 -5.84
N LEU A 292 1.66 -15.71 -6.45
CA LEU A 292 2.76 -15.65 -7.41
C LEU A 292 3.85 -14.73 -6.84
N PHE A 293 5.00 -15.29 -6.54
CA PHE A 293 6.19 -14.54 -6.19
C PHE A 293 7.08 -14.38 -7.43
N ILE A 294 7.31 -13.13 -7.83
CA ILE A 294 8.25 -12.81 -8.90
C ILE A 294 9.55 -12.34 -8.24
N ASN A 295 10.52 -13.23 -8.24
CA ASN A 295 11.84 -13.00 -7.65
C ASN A 295 12.73 -12.26 -8.64
N GLY A 296 13.36 -11.17 -8.20
CA GLY A 296 14.36 -10.45 -8.98
C GLY A 296 15.76 -11.08 -8.82
N ASP A 297 16.50 -11.18 -9.91
CA ASP A 297 17.92 -11.55 -9.90
C ASP A 297 18.75 -10.40 -10.52
N PRO A 298 19.60 -9.74 -9.72
CA PRO A 298 19.88 -9.97 -8.30
C PRO A 298 18.77 -9.50 -7.36
N GLY A 299 17.80 -8.68 -7.84
CA GLY A 299 16.79 -8.04 -7.01
C GLY A 299 17.37 -6.92 -6.16
N ALA A 300 16.53 -6.30 -5.35
CA ALA A 300 16.94 -5.19 -4.49
C ALA A 300 16.25 -5.19 -3.13
N SER A 301 14.92 -5.18 -3.09
CA SER A 301 14.15 -5.11 -1.85
C SER A 301 13.92 -6.48 -1.22
N ILE A 302 13.70 -7.50 -2.04
CA ILE A 302 13.54 -8.87 -1.58
C ILE A 302 14.85 -9.63 -1.81
N SER A 303 15.73 -9.63 -0.82
CA SER A 303 17.02 -10.33 -0.83
C SER A 303 17.30 -10.97 0.53
N GLY A 304 18.28 -11.89 0.60
CA GLY A 304 18.67 -12.58 1.84
C GLY A 304 17.46 -13.17 2.59
N ARG A 305 17.36 -12.90 3.90
CA ARG A 305 16.28 -13.42 4.76
C ARG A 305 14.87 -13.06 4.27
N LEU A 306 14.71 -11.93 3.56
CA LEU A 306 13.41 -11.52 3.04
C LEU A 306 12.97 -12.44 1.89
N ARG A 307 13.91 -12.83 1.02
CA ARG A 307 13.69 -13.81 -0.05
C ARG A 307 13.43 -15.20 0.52
N GLU A 308 14.20 -15.60 1.52
CA GLU A 308 13.99 -16.87 2.23
C GLU A 308 12.58 -16.91 2.82
N PHE A 309 12.13 -15.86 3.51
CA PHE A 309 10.77 -15.77 4.01
C PHE A 309 9.73 -15.93 2.90
N CYS A 310 9.86 -15.22 1.78
CA CYS A 310 8.93 -15.35 0.65
C CYS A 310 8.81 -16.82 0.19
N ARG A 311 9.90 -17.57 0.17
CA ARG A 311 9.93 -18.97 -0.25
C ARG A 311 9.26 -19.94 0.73
N THR A 312 9.00 -19.50 1.97
CA THR A 312 8.26 -20.33 2.95
C THR A 312 6.74 -20.23 2.80
N LEU A 313 6.24 -19.25 2.02
CA LEU A 313 4.81 -19.00 1.91
C LEU A 313 4.08 -20.15 1.20
N PRO A 314 2.98 -20.66 1.76
CA PRO A 314 2.25 -21.78 1.19
C PRO A 314 1.45 -21.37 -0.06
N ASN A 315 1.10 -22.37 -0.90
CA ASN A 315 0.33 -22.20 -2.13
C ASN A 315 0.88 -21.08 -3.03
N GLN A 316 2.17 -21.13 -3.27
CA GLN A 316 2.90 -20.12 -4.01
C GLN A 316 3.67 -20.74 -5.18
N ARG A 317 3.55 -20.11 -6.34
CA ARG A 317 4.45 -20.30 -7.47
C ARG A 317 5.51 -19.21 -7.43
N GLU A 318 6.76 -19.57 -7.69
CA GLU A 318 7.88 -18.62 -7.88
C GLU A 318 8.34 -18.65 -9.33
N ILE A 319 8.63 -17.48 -9.88
CA ILE A 319 9.45 -17.30 -11.07
C ILE A 319 10.59 -16.36 -10.75
N THR A 320 11.71 -16.48 -11.47
CA THR A 320 12.84 -15.56 -11.33
C THR A 320 13.03 -14.80 -12.65
N VAL A 321 13.16 -13.50 -12.56
CA VAL A 321 13.43 -12.60 -13.70
C VAL A 321 14.67 -11.76 -13.42
N LYS A 322 15.34 -11.32 -14.46
CA LYS A 322 16.49 -10.43 -14.34
C LYS A 322 16.04 -9.02 -14.00
N GLY A 323 16.65 -8.39 -12.99
CA GLY A 323 16.33 -7.00 -12.66
C GLY A 323 16.72 -6.61 -11.24
N LEU A 324 16.56 -5.32 -10.94
CA LEU A 324 16.79 -4.74 -9.61
C LEU A 324 15.45 -4.54 -8.89
N HIS A 325 15.12 -3.28 -8.53
CA HIS A 325 13.88 -2.96 -7.82
C HIS A 325 12.68 -2.83 -8.75
N HIS A 326 12.87 -2.16 -9.87
CA HIS A 326 11.81 -1.95 -10.86
C HIS A 326 11.83 -3.04 -11.93
N LEU A 327 11.56 -4.29 -11.50
CA LEU A 327 11.61 -5.49 -12.37
C LEU A 327 10.74 -5.33 -13.62
N GLN A 328 9.60 -4.64 -13.52
CA GLN A 328 8.68 -4.37 -14.63
C GLN A 328 9.29 -3.48 -15.71
N GLU A 329 10.38 -2.79 -15.41
CA GLU A 329 11.17 -2.05 -16.41
C GLU A 329 12.30 -2.90 -16.99
N ASP A 330 12.84 -3.84 -16.21
CA ASP A 330 13.96 -4.67 -16.62
C ASP A 330 13.53 -5.93 -17.39
N SER A 331 12.40 -6.55 -17.01
CA SER A 331 11.89 -7.82 -17.55
C SER A 331 10.36 -7.77 -17.77
N PRO A 332 9.86 -6.82 -18.58
CA PRO A 332 8.41 -6.59 -18.72
C PRO A 332 7.65 -7.78 -19.31
N ASP A 333 8.21 -8.43 -20.33
CA ASP A 333 7.53 -9.52 -21.04
C ASP A 333 7.41 -10.77 -20.19
N GLU A 334 8.48 -11.13 -19.46
CA GLU A 334 8.50 -12.27 -18.56
C GLU A 334 7.51 -12.09 -17.41
N ILE A 335 7.45 -10.89 -16.83
CA ILE A 335 6.51 -10.55 -15.74
C ILE A 335 5.08 -10.53 -16.28
N GLY A 336 4.85 -9.89 -17.43
CA GLY A 336 3.54 -9.82 -18.07
C GLY A 336 3.00 -11.22 -18.38
N ALA A 337 3.82 -12.08 -18.98
CA ALA A 337 3.48 -13.46 -19.27
C ALA A 337 3.20 -14.28 -18.01
N ALA A 338 4.03 -14.13 -16.96
CA ALA A 338 3.84 -14.86 -15.74
C ALA A 338 2.54 -14.47 -15.00
N ILE A 339 2.22 -13.18 -14.96
CA ILE A 339 0.95 -12.69 -14.37
C ILE A 339 -0.23 -13.18 -15.20
N ARG A 340 -0.17 -13.08 -16.55
CA ARG A 340 -1.19 -13.64 -17.43
C ARG A 340 -1.44 -15.12 -17.15
N ASP A 341 -0.38 -15.94 -17.16
CA ASP A 341 -0.50 -17.38 -16.98
C ASP A 341 -1.02 -17.73 -15.60
N PHE A 342 -0.63 -16.95 -14.59
CA PHE A 342 -1.14 -17.09 -13.24
C PHE A 342 -2.65 -16.82 -13.19
N VAL A 343 -3.13 -15.66 -13.67
CA VAL A 343 -4.55 -15.31 -13.59
C VAL A 343 -5.44 -16.19 -14.48
N VAL A 344 -4.93 -16.66 -15.62
CA VAL A 344 -5.63 -17.64 -16.46
C VAL A 344 -5.74 -18.99 -15.77
N GLY A 345 -4.67 -19.44 -15.12
CA GLY A 345 -4.62 -20.72 -14.40
C GLY A 345 -5.51 -20.77 -13.14
N LEU A 346 -5.97 -19.61 -12.61
CA LEU A 346 -6.93 -19.57 -11.50
C LEU A 346 -8.36 -19.99 -11.89
N GLY A 347 -8.63 -20.17 -13.18
CA GLY A 347 -9.99 -20.43 -13.68
C GLY A 347 -10.90 -19.20 -13.59
N THR A 348 -12.16 -19.38 -13.95
CA THR A 348 -13.24 -18.39 -13.80
C THR A 348 -14.08 -18.68 -12.59
#